data_244569425c32dc15423709245ccb503c
#
_entry.id   244569425c32dc15423709245ccb503c
#
_cell.length_a   1.000
_cell.length_b   1.000
_cell.length_c   1.000
_cell.angle_alpha   90.00
_cell.angle_beta   90.00
_cell.angle_gamma   90.00
#
_symmetry.space_group_name_H-M   'P 1'
#
loop_
_entity.id
_entity.type
_entity.pdbx_description
1 polymer ?
#
loop_
_entity_poly.entity_id
_entity_poly.type
_entity_poly.pdbx_seq_one_letter_code
_entity_poly.pdbx_strand_id
1 'polypeptide(L)'
;MKKFQGVVQFIHPGGEHKVDSDGWTPWNLTMHKRKFMSVTGSYIDRSERVHNSLIAFWGEWEGPSKRVHSWTAEPQLPTNLVAPVFPGAASRIDGLQNTDPYVFGNKFHYTLCKQSRRDGRTTFLTRLEPGSLILFGSRLQEQFVLDTVFVVDDNIIPHNRLTWNEELSADVSETFRSVTLDPMYWDKNVSDEATHSLYSGAHLDSRFHSMFSFFPCLPYTDPERARFVRPVIDIPSVINHKLQQGQKGTELVPEQTKEIWLQVVEQVRNQGLHLGIGAVEPSISAVPDHVLPWKQGMGHTSES
;
A
#
# COMPACT_ATOMS: atom_id res chain seq x y z
N MET A 1 15.22 6.42 -22.50
CA MET A 1 14.18 7.24 -21.86
C MET A 1 14.76 7.98 -20.66
N LYS A 2 14.35 9.25 -20.41
CA LYS A 2 14.84 10.04 -19.27
C LYS A 2 14.40 9.39 -17.95
N LYS A 3 15.31 9.22 -16.99
CA LYS A 3 15.02 8.80 -15.62
C LYS A 3 14.30 9.93 -14.86
N PHE A 4 13.59 9.60 -13.80
CA PHE A 4 12.85 10.56 -12.98
C PHE A 4 13.43 10.58 -11.56
N GLN A 5 13.87 11.76 -11.13
CA GLN A 5 14.25 12.06 -9.75
C GLN A 5 13.33 13.12 -9.20
N GLY A 6 12.77 12.91 -8.00
CA GLY A 6 11.91 13.90 -7.36
C GLY A 6 10.80 13.30 -6.51
N VAL A 7 9.68 14.01 -6.42
CA VAL A 7 8.52 13.64 -5.59
C VAL A 7 7.32 13.31 -6.47
N VAL A 8 6.67 12.20 -6.16
CA VAL A 8 5.43 11.77 -6.80
C VAL A 8 4.29 11.83 -5.79
N GLN A 9 3.30 12.65 -6.04
CA GLN A 9 1.99 12.52 -5.39
C GLN A 9 1.21 11.43 -6.13
N PHE A 10 0.80 10.40 -5.40
CA PHE A 10 0.08 9.26 -5.96
C PHE A 10 -1.26 9.08 -5.25
N ILE A 11 -2.37 9.26 -5.98
CA ILE A 11 -3.72 9.24 -5.43
C ILE A 11 -4.43 7.94 -5.82
N HIS A 12 -4.75 7.14 -4.82
CA HIS A 12 -5.66 6.00 -4.89
C HIS A 12 -7.07 6.37 -4.41
N PRO A 13 -8.10 5.55 -4.75
CA PRO A 13 -9.42 5.70 -4.16
C PRO A 13 -9.38 5.65 -2.63
N GLY A 14 -10.06 6.59 -1.96
CA GLY A 14 -9.93 6.81 -0.53
C GLY A 14 -11.02 6.21 0.36
N GLY A 15 -12.03 5.55 -0.23
CA GLY A 15 -13.15 4.98 0.54
C GLY A 15 -12.71 3.83 1.45
N GLU A 16 -13.28 3.75 2.65
CA GLU A 16 -13.07 2.62 3.56
C GLU A 16 -13.73 1.35 2.99
N HIS A 17 -13.04 0.22 3.12
CA HIS A 17 -13.61 -1.08 2.76
C HIS A 17 -14.60 -1.52 3.83
N LYS A 18 -15.86 -1.71 3.42
CA LYS A 18 -16.92 -2.17 4.32
C LYS A 18 -16.65 -3.61 4.78
N VAL A 19 -17.00 -3.85 6.03
CA VAL A 19 -16.99 -5.18 6.65
C VAL A 19 -18.40 -5.75 6.57
N ASP A 20 -18.54 -6.99 6.15
CA ASP A 20 -19.81 -7.69 6.06
C ASP A 20 -20.37 -8.02 7.46
N SER A 21 -21.62 -8.44 7.52
CA SER A 21 -22.33 -8.71 8.78
C SER A 21 -21.65 -9.78 9.64
N ASP A 22 -20.99 -10.76 9.01
CA ASP A 22 -20.24 -11.83 9.67
C ASP A 22 -18.82 -11.43 10.12
N GLY A 23 -18.44 -10.17 9.85
CA GLY A 23 -17.17 -9.60 10.29
C GLY A 23 -16.01 -9.78 9.32
N TRP A 24 -16.25 -10.13 8.08
CA TRP A 24 -15.22 -10.26 7.07
C TRP A 24 -15.27 -9.16 6.02
N THR A 25 -14.13 -8.86 5.42
CA THR A 25 -14.04 -8.19 4.13
C THR A 25 -13.56 -9.19 3.11
N PRO A 26 -14.27 -9.36 1.99
CA PRO A 26 -13.79 -10.22 0.91
C PRO A 26 -12.62 -9.57 0.15
N TRP A 27 -12.03 -10.31 -0.79
CA TRP A 27 -11.06 -9.75 -1.72
C TRP A 27 -11.71 -8.63 -2.56
N ASN A 28 -10.98 -7.54 -2.77
CA ASN A 28 -11.44 -6.47 -3.65
C ASN A 28 -11.44 -6.91 -5.12
N LEU A 29 -12.60 -6.76 -5.77
CA LEU A 29 -12.78 -7.11 -7.18
C LEU A 29 -13.00 -5.89 -8.10
N THR A 30 -13.40 -4.75 -7.57
CA THR A 30 -13.89 -3.64 -8.40
C THR A 30 -12.99 -2.41 -8.36
N MET A 31 -12.59 -2.00 -7.18
CA MET A 31 -11.70 -0.84 -6.98
C MET A 31 -10.96 -0.97 -5.66
N HIS A 32 -9.77 -0.40 -5.61
CA HIS A 32 -9.02 -0.28 -4.38
C HIS A 32 -9.81 0.49 -3.32
N LYS A 33 -9.78 -0.03 -2.09
CA LYS A 33 -10.36 0.63 -0.92
C LYS A 33 -9.34 0.58 0.20
N ARG A 34 -9.46 1.54 1.12
CA ARG A 34 -8.56 1.61 2.27
C ARG A 34 -9.10 0.80 3.41
N LYS A 35 -8.21 0.16 4.13
CA LYS A 35 -8.51 -0.54 5.37
C LYS A 35 -7.76 0.12 6.51
N PHE A 36 -8.44 0.27 7.64
CA PHE A 36 -7.78 0.61 8.89
C PHE A 36 -7.41 -0.69 9.58
N MET A 37 -6.12 -0.98 9.63
CA MET A 37 -5.62 -2.31 9.95
C MET A 37 -4.88 -2.34 11.27
N SER A 38 -4.98 -3.48 11.98
CA SER A 38 -4.16 -3.81 13.15
C SER A 38 -3.27 -4.99 12.84
N VAL A 39 -1.95 -4.78 13.00
CA VAL A 39 -0.91 -5.81 12.80
C VAL A 39 0.23 -5.63 13.80
N THR A 40 0.97 -6.69 14.07
CA THR A 40 2.27 -6.55 14.74
C THR A 40 3.22 -5.81 13.79
N GLY A 41 3.95 -4.82 14.31
CA GLY A 41 4.85 -4.03 13.48
C GLY A 41 5.83 -3.21 14.29
N SER A 42 6.68 -2.48 13.58
CA SER A 42 7.69 -1.60 14.14
C SER A 42 7.40 -0.15 13.79
N TYR A 43 7.63 0.76 14.73
CA TYR A 43 7.47 2.20 14.50
C TYR A 43 8.50 3.02 15.26
N ILE A 44 8.71 4.25 14.81
CA ILE A 44 9.55 5.25 15.45
C ILE A 44 8.65 6.28 16.11
N ASP A 45 8.88 6.50 17.41
CA ASP A 45 8.17 7.55 18.16
C ASP A 45 8.79 8.94 17.93
N ARG A 46 8.22 9.97 18.57
CA ARG A 46 8.75 11.34 18.50
C ARG A 46 10.13 11.53 19.12
N SER A 47 10.54 10.60 19.99
CA SER A 47 11.87 10.60 20.62
C SER A 47 12.91 9.83 19.81
N GLU A 48 12.62 9.50 18.55
CA GLU A 48 13.45 8.72 17.64
C GLU A 48 13.75 7.29 18.14
N ARG A 49 12.94 6.74 19.04
CA ARG A 49 13.08 5.36 19.54
C ARG A 49 12.24 4.41 18.71
N VAL A 50 12.84 3.27 18.40
CA VAL A 50 12.16 2.16 17.71
C VAL A 50 11.39 1.32 18.74
N HIS A 51 10.15 1.01 18.42
CA HIS A 51 9.26 0.15 19.19
C HIS A 51 8.71 -0.97 18.32
N ASN A 52 8.49 -2.12 18.94
CA ASN A 52 7.80 -3.26 18.33
C ASN A 52 6.53 -3.56 19.14
N SER A 53 5.39 -3.48 18.50
CA SER A 53 4.09 -3.73 19.15
C SER A 53 3.00 -4.01 18.13
N LEU A 54 1.80 -4.25 18.63
CA LEU A 54 0.61 -4.17 17.77
C LEU A 54 0.39 -2.69 17.42
N ILE A 55 0.22 -2.38 16.14
CA ILE A 55 0.02 -1.03 15.61
C ILE A 55 -1.26 -0.96 14.80
N ALA A 56 -1.86 0.23 14.74
CA ALA A 56 -2.99 0.52 13.87
C ALA A 56 -2.59 1.57 12.81
N PHE A 57 -2.98 1.34 11.56
CA PHE A 57 -2.67 2.25 10.45
C PHE A 57 -3.67 2.12 9.30
N TRP A 58 -3.77 3.17 8.48
CA TRP A 58 -4.46 3.15 7.21
C TRP A 58 -3.53 2.64 6.12
N GLY A 59 -4.02 1.69 5.31
CA GLY A 59 -3.21 1.17 4.21
C GLY A 59 -4.01 0.39 3.19
N GLU A 60 -3.27 -0.22 2.29
CA GLU A 60 -3.79 -1.06 1.23
C GLU A 60 -3.52 -2.53 1.56
N TRP A 61 -4.57 -3.31 1.54
CA TRP A 61 -4.56 -4.76 1.60
C TRP A 61 -5.78 -5.24 0.84
N GLU A 62 -5.58 -5.80 -0.33
CA GLU A 62 -6.68 -6.18 -1.22
C GLU A 62 -7.25 -7.56 -0.91
N GLY A 63 -6.48 -8.40 -0.25
CA GLY A 63 -6.91 -9.70 0.26
C GLY A 63 -7.95 -9.61 1.38
N PRO A 64 -8.48 -10.77 1.83
CA PRO A 64 -9.46 -10.83 2.92
C PRO A 64 -8.95 -10.21 4.22
N SER A 65 -9.89 -9.76 5.05
CA SER A 65 -9.56 -9.28 6.39
C SER A 65 -10.68 -9.61 7.35
N LYS A 66 -10.34 -9.79 8.62
CA LYS A 66 -11.29 -10.08 9.71
C LYS A 66 -11.43 -8.87 10.62
N ARG A 67 -12.66 -8.50 10.96
CA ARG A 67 -12.94 -7.42 11.90
C ARG A 67 -12.36 -7.73 13.28
N VAL A 68 -11.60 -6.80 13.81
CA VAL A 68 -11.05 -6.79 15.18
C VAL A 68 -11.96 -5.95 16.08
N HIS A 69 -12.37 -4.78 15.59
CA HIS A 69 -13.21 -3.84 16.32
C HIS A 69 -14.09 -3.03 15.35
N SER A 70 -15.19 -2.48 15.85
CA SER A 70 -16.02 -1.54 15.10
C SER A 70 -16.45 -0.37 15.96
N TRP A 71 -16.55 0.80 15.36
CA TRP A 71 -16.99 2.04 16.00
C TRP A 71 -18.28 2.56 15.37
N THR A 72 -18.97 3.40 16.11
CA THR A 72 -20.00 4.25 15.53
C THR A 72 -19.36 5.13 14.43
N ALA A 73 -20.07 5.27 13.31
CA ALA A 73 -19.58 6.06 12.18
C ALA A 73 -19.45 7.54 12.57
N GLU A 74 -18.28 8.08 12.33
CA GLU A 74 -17.93 9.49 12.48
C GLU A 74 -17.21 10.00 11.23
N PRO A 75 -17.35 11.28 10.88
CA PRO A 75 -16.70 11.83 9.70
C PRO A 75 -15.18 11.63 9.75
N GLN A 76 -14.60 11.10 8.66
CA GLN A 76 -13.17 10.88 8.44
C GLN A 76 -12.50 9.79 9.31
N LEU A 77 -13.11 9.40 10.43
CA LEU A 77 -12.61 8.32 11.26
C LEU A 77 -12.97 6.95 10.67
N PRO A 78 -12.14 5.92 10.91
CA PRO A 78 -12.47 4.56 10.47
C PRO A 78 -13.72 4.04 11.20
N THR A 79 -14.50 3.25 10.51
CA THR A 79 -15.66 2.55 11.12
C THR A 79 -15.28 1.16 11.59
N ASN A 80 -14.24 0.57 11.03
CA ASN A 80 -13.78 -0.77 11.42
C ASN A 80 -12.26 -0.80 11.54
N LEU A 81 -11.78 -1.56 12.52
CA LEU A 81 -10.41 -2.05 12.59
C LEU A 81 -10.41 -3.50 12.13
N VAL A 82 -9.56 -3.83 11.18
CA VAL A 82 -9.47 -5.18 10.63
C VAL A 82 -8.06 -5.75 10.74
N ALA A 83 -7.94 -7.05 10.88
CA ALA A 83 -6.69 -7.78 10.74
C ALA A 83 -6.60 -8.33 9.31
N PRO A 84 -5.55 -8.04 8.54
CA PRO A 84 -5.30 -8.68 7.26
C PRO A 84 -5.17 -10.19 7.43
N VAL A 85 -5.70 -10.95 6.49
CA VAL A 85 -5.61 -12.42 6.47
C VAL A 85 -5.07 -12.87 5.12
N PHE A 86 -4.08 -13.75 5.15
CA PHE A 86 -3.55 -14.38 3.95
C PHE A 86 -4.19 -15.77 3.79
N PRO A 87 -5.05 -15.99 2.78
CA PRO A 87 -5.73 -17.28 2.59
C PRO A 87 -4.86 -18.33 1.89
N GLY A 88 -3.59 -18.04 1.65
CA GLY A 88 -2.72 -18.79 0.74
C GLY A 88 -2.80 -18.27 -0.70
N ALA A 89 -2.12 -18.95 -1.62
CA ALA A 89 -2.08 -18.54 -3.02
C ALA A 89 -3.49 -18.43 -3.60
N ALA A 90 -3.75 -17.27 -4.24
CA ALA A 90 -5.02 -17.03 -4.90
C ALA A 90 -5.17 -17.94 -6.13
N SER A 91 -6.39 -18.33 -6.47
CA SER A 91 -6.69 -18.93 -7.77
C SER A 91 -6.64 -17.89 -8.86
N ARG A 92 -6.37 -18.30 -10.10
CA ARG A 92 -6.36 -17.41 -11.27
C ARG A 92 -7.76 -16.91 -11.57
N ILE A 93 -8.08 -15.73 -11.05
CA ILE A 93 -9.36 -15.05 -11.25
C ILE A 93 -9.09 -13.67 -11.82
N ASP A 94 -9.76 -13.35 -12.90
CA ASP A 94 -9.70 -12.01 -13.50
C ASP A 94 -10.36 -10.98 -12.56
N GLY A 95 -9.82 -9.78 -12.50
CA GLY A 95 -10.38 -8.66 -11.75
C GLY A 95 -10.04 -8.58 -10.26
N LEU A 96 -9.19 -9.47 -9.76
CA LEU A 96 -8.62 -9.29 -8.43
C LEU A 96 -7.78 -8.01 -8.40
N GLN A 97 -7.98 -7.19 -7.37
CA GLN A 97 -7.13 -6.02 -7.15
C GLN A 97 -5.84 -6.44 -6.45
N ASN A 98 -4.76 -5.72 -6.73
CA ASN A 98 -3.43 -5.97 -6.16
C ASN A 98 -3.12 -5.01 -5.01
N THR A 99 -2.40 -5.50 -4.00
CA THR A 99 -1.90 -4.69 -2.88
C THR A 99 -0.62 -3.96 -3.29
N ASP A 100 -0.73 -2.66 -3.60
CA ASP A 100 0.41 -1.87 -4.08
C ASP A 100 0.25 -0.37 -3.75
N PRO A 101 1.02 0.24 -2.80
CA PRO A 101 2.27 -0.28 -2.24
C PRO A 101 2.06 -1.37 -1.17
N TYR A 102 3.01 -2.29 -1.10
CA TYR A 102 3.06 -3.34 -0.11
C TYR A 102 3.99 -2.91 1.04
N VAL A 103 3.47 -2.87 2.26
CA VAL A 103 4.18 -2.35 3.45
C VAL A 103 4.48 -3.43 4.49
N PHE A 104 4.24 -4.69 4.15
CA PHE A 104 4.44 -5.83 5.04
C PHE A 104 5.79 -6.49 4.78
N GLY A 105 6.28 -7.27 5.76
CA GLY A 105 7.58 -7.93 5.69
C GLY A 105 8.75 -7.01 6.04
N ASN A 106 9.94 -7.40 5.61
CA ASN A 106 11.18 -6.72 5.97
C ASN A 106 11.46 -5.46 5.15
N LYS A 107 10.78 -5.29 4.01
CA LYS A 107 10.94 -4.15 3.11
C LYS A 107 9.59 -3.79 2.48
N PHE A 108 9.38 -2.50 2.27
CA PHE A 108 8.29 -2.03 1.45
C PHE A 108 8.58 -2.32 -0.02
N HIS A 109 7.54 -2.63 -0.77
CA HIS A 109 7.63 -2.84 -2.22
C HIS A 109 6.59 -1.99 -2.95
N TYR A 110 6.98 -1.51 -4.12
CA TYR A 110 6.07 -0.87 -5.06
C TYR A 110 6.37 -1.37 -6.47
N THR A 111 5.32 -1.79 -7.17
CA THR A 111 5.40 -2.21 -8.56
C THR A 111 4.04 -2.02 -9.25
N LEU A 112 3.95 -2.34 -10.53
CA LEU A 112 2.72 -2.49 -11.32
C LEU A 112 1.78 -1.28 -11.34
N CYS A 113 1.23 -0.84 -10.19
CA CYS A 113 0.18 0.17 -10.13
C CYS A 113 0.57 1.46 -10.86
N LYS A 114 -0.15 1.78 -11.96
CA LYS A 114 0.10 2.95 -12.82
C LYS A 114 1.48 3.03 -13.49
N GLN A 115 2.29 2.00 -13.42
CA GLN A 115 3.56 1.95 -14.16
C GLN A 115 3.33 1.77 -15.67
N SER A 116 2.26 1.11 -16.06
CA SER A 116 1.82 1.03 -17.45
C SER A 116 0.40 1.59 -17.63
N ARG A 117 0.09 1.98 -18.85
CA ARG A 117 -1.24 2.36 -19.29
C ARG A 117 -1.92 1.13 -19.90
N ARG A 118 -3.25 1.19 -20.07
CA ARG A 118 -4.02 0.12 -20.72
C ARG A 118 -3.57 -0.19 -22.15
N ASP A 119 -2.93 0.75 -22.83
CA ASP A 119 -2.36 0.58 -24.17
C ASP A 119 -0.92 -0.01 -24.15
N GLY A 120 -0.46 -0.51 -23.02
CA GLY A 120 0.86 -1.11 -22.82
C GLY A 120 2.01 -0.11 -22.71
N ARG A 121 1.79 1.20 -22.95
CA ARG A 121 2.86 2.20 -22.79
C ARG A 121 3.20 2.42 -21.32
N THR A 122 4.50 2.46 -21.03
CA THR A 122 5.00 2.73 -19.69
C THR A 122 4.86 4.20 -19.30
N THR A 123 4.72 4.48 -18.02
CA THR A 123 4.72 5.83 -17.44
C THR A 123 6.12 6.17 -16.89
N PHE A 124 6.30 7.39 -16.39
CA PHE A 124 7.57 7.76 -15.73
C PHE A 124 7.81 6.97 -14.43
N LEU A 125 6.78 6.34 -13.86
CA LEU A 125 6.88 5.51 -12.67
C LEU A 125 7.70 4.24 -12.85
N THR A 126 7.95 3.79 -14.09
CA THR A 126 8.89 2.68 -14.37
C THR A 126 10.36 3.11 -14.33
N ARG A 127 10.66 4.39 -14.10
CA ARG A 127 11.99 4.98 -14.28
C ARG A 127 12.37 5.90 -13.12
N LEU A 128 11.86 5.62 -11.95
CA LEU A 128 12.23 6.36 -10.73
C LEU A 128 13.70 6.06 -10.40
N GLU A 129 14.42 7.09 -10.04
CA GLU A 129 15.78 6.94 -9.52
C GLU A 129 15.77 6.71 -8.01
N PRO A 130 16.81 6.04 -7.46
CA PRO A 130 17.00 5.94 -6.02
C PRO A 130 16.94 7.31 -5.35
N GLY A 131 16.27 7.38 -4.20
CA GLY A 131 16.00 8.62 -3.49
C GLY A 131 14.78 9.40 -3.99
N SER A 132 14.09 8.95 -5.04
CA SER A 132 12.78 9.47 -5.39
C SER A 132 11.77 9.16 -4.28
N LEU A 133 10.84 10.07 -4.04
CA LEU A 133 9.83 9.97 -3.00
C LEU A 133 8.45 9.78 -3.62
N ILE A 134 7.72 8.75 -3.20
CA ILE A 134 6.32 8.59 -3.56
C ILE A 134 5.45 8.79 -2.30
N LEU A 135 4.53 9.72 -2.40
CA LEU A 135 3.51 9.98 -1.38
C LEU A 135 2.22 9.29 -1.83
N PHE A 136 2.03 8.05 -1.36
CA PHE A 136 0.78 7.32 -1.57
C PHE A 136 -0.29 7.84 -0.63
N GLY A 137 -1.45 8.14 -1.17
CA GLY A 137 -2.54 8.64 -0.38
C GLY A 137 -3.84 8.69 -1.16
N SER A 138 -4.79 9.45 -0.64
CA SER A 138 -6.13 9.56 -1.20
C SER A 138 -6.60 11.00 -1.17
N ARG A 139 -7.63 11.32 -1.94
CA ARG A 139 -8.35 12.59 -1.79
C ARG A 139 -9.55 12.38 -0.88
N LEU A 140 -9.55 13.09 0.24
CA LEU A 140 -10.64 13.09 1.22
C LEU A 140 -11.03 14.54 1.54
N GLN A 141 -12.31 14.89 1.42
CA GLN A 141 -12.81 16.25 1.70
C GLN A 141 -11.96 17.35 1.05
N GLU A 142 -11.64 17.19 -0.22
CA GLU A 142 -10.83 18.11 -1.02
C GLU A 142 -9.37 18.29 -0.58
N GLN A 143 -8.87 17.43 0.30
CA GLN A 143 -7.50 17.42 0.77
C GLN A 143 -6.79 16.12 0.39
N PHE A 144 -5.48 16.20 0.21
CA PHE A 144 -4.63 15.03 0.10
C PHE A 144 -4.34 14.50 1.51
N VAL A 145 -4.71 13.24 1.74
CA VAL A 145 -4.40 12.51 2.96
C VAL A 145 -3.42 11.39 2.67
N LEU A 146 -2.46 11.19 3.56
CA LEU A 146 -1.34 10.27 3.38
C LEU A 146 -1.68 8.89 3.93
N ASP A 147 -1.32 7.86 3.16
CA ASP A 147 -1.34 6.46 3.58
C ASP A 147 0.10 5.91 3.78
N THR A 148 1.00 6.18 2.83
CA THR A 148 2.39 5.66 2.86
C THR A 148 3.36 6.64 2.21
N VAL A 149 4.52 6.80 2.83
CA VAL A 149 5.70 7.44 2.24
C VAL A 149 6.64 6.35 1.78
N PHE A 150 6.95 6.34 0.50
CA PHE A 150 7.86 5.37 -0.11
C PHE A 150 9.09 6.09 -0.65
N VAL A 151 10.25 5.77 -0.13
CA VAL A 151 11.55 6.26 -0.61
C VAL A 151 12.16 5.16 -1.46
N VAL A 152 12.39 5.41 -2.73
CA VAL A 152 12.99 4.43 -3.66
C VAL A 152 14.42 4.12 -3.23
N ASP A 153 14.71 2.84 -2.98
CA ASP A 153 16.06 2.32 -2.71
C ASP A 153 16.82 2.05 -4.01
N ASP A 154 18.08 1.65 -3.92
CA ASP A 154 18.92 1.31 -5.06
C ASP A 154 18.60 -0.06 -5.69
N ASN A 155 17.90 -0.93 -4.97
CA ASN A 155 17.43 -2.22 -5.49
C ASN A 155 16.18 -2.02 -6.37
N ILE A 156 16.39 -1.97 -7.69
CA ILE A 156 15.35 -1.80 -8.70
C ILE A 156 15.44 -2.96 -9.68
N ILE A 157 14.41 -3.81 -9.72
CA ILE A 157 14.40 -5.01 -10.55
C ILE A 157 13.37 -4.84 -11.68
N PRO A 158 13.82 -4.77 -12.95
CA PRO A 158 12.90 -4.78 -14.09
C PRO A 158 12.26 -6.17 -14.24
N HIS A 159 10.98 -6.22 -14.58
CA HIS A 159 10.27 -7.46 -14.83
C HIS A 159 9.07 -7.24 -15.75
N ASN A 160 8.56 -8.31 -16.34
CA ASN A 160 7.35 -8.31 -17.14
C ASN A 160 6.53 -9.59 -16.87
N ARG A 161 5.40 -9.74 -17.55
CA ARG A 161 4.50 -10.88 -17.36
C ARG A 161 5.17 -12.24 -17.65
N LEU A 162 6.17 -12.30 -18.50
CA LEU A 162 6.84 -13.56 -18.88
C LEU A 162 7.98 -13.91 -17.93
N THR A 163 8.64 -12.91 -17.35
CA THR A 163 9.91 -13.09 -16.61
C THR A 163 9.78 -12.90 -15.10
N TRP A 164 8.71 -12.27 -14.61
CA TRP A 164 8.59 -11.88 -13.20
C TRP A 164 8.81 -13.02 -12.20
N ASN A 165 8.39 -14.25 -12.56
CA ASN A 165 8.49 -15.40 -11.66
C ASN A 165 9.94 -15.84 -11.42
N GLU A 166 10.80 -15.69 -12.41
CA GLU A 166 12.22 -16.01 -12.30
C GLU A 166 13.00 -14.83 -11.71
N GLU A 167 12.73 -13.61 -12.18
CA GLU A 167 13.46 -12.41 -11.81
C GLU A 167 13.21 -11.97 -10.36
N LEU A 168 12.01 -12.21 -9.81
CA LEU A 168 11.61 -11.73 -8.49
C LEU A 168 11.59 -12.80 -7.40
N SER A 169 11.78 -14.09 -7.72
CA SER A 169 11.58 -15.20 -6.78
C SER A 169 12.43 -15.13 -5.51
N ALA A 170 13.63 -14.55 -5.58
CA ALA A 170 14.54 -14.42 -4.46
C ALA A 170 14.31 -13.14 -3.61
N ASP A 171 13.59 -12.15 -4.13
CA ASP A 171 13.47 -10.83 -3.55
C ASP A 171 12.12 -10.57 -2.87
N VAL A 172 11.13 -11.44 -3.11
CA VAL A 172 9.76 -11.24 -2.64
C VAL A 172 9.23 -12.46 -1.90
N SER A 173 8.37 -12.20 -0.91
CA SER A 173 7.68 -13.26 -0.17
C SER A 173 6.54 -13.90 -0.98
N GLU A 174 6.10 -15.09 -0.56
CA GLU A 174 4.91 -15.75 -1.12
C GLU A 174 3.66 -14.86 -0.94
N THR A 175 3.55 -14.18 0.20
CA THR A 175 2.42 -13.28 0.48
C THR A 175 2.42 -12.11 -0.51
N PHE A 176 3.55 -11.42 -0.68
CA PHE A 176 3.68 -10.34 -1.67
C PHE A 176 3.33 -10.82 -3.07
N ARG A 177 3.91 -11.95 -3.49
CA ARG A 177 3.64 -12.55 -4.79
C ARG A 177 2.15 -12.75 -5.00
N SER A 178 1.48 -13.40 -4.05
CA SER A 178 0.07 -13.79 -4.17
C SER A 178 -0.90 -12.62 -4.11
N VAL A 179 -0.58 -11.53 -3.37
CA VAL A 179 -1.50 -10.40 -3.22
C VAL A 179 -1.15 -9.19 -4.11
N THR A 180 0.01 -9.21 -4.78
CA THR A 180 0.45 -8.11 -5.64
C THR A 180 0.70 -8.55 -7.07
N LEU A 181 1.55 -9.55 -7.30
CA LEU A 181 1.99 -9.92 -8.64
C LEU A 181 0.97 -10.81 -9.36
N ASP A 182 0.54 -11.88 -8.72
CA ASP A 182 -0.40 -12.84 -9.28
C ASP A 182 -1.69 -12.18 -9.78
N PRO A 183 -2.40 -11.32 -9.00
CA PRO A 183 -3.61 -10.66 -9.44
C PRO A 183 -3.44 -9.88 -10.73
N MET A 184 -2.31 -9.20 -10.89
CA MET A 184 -2.05 -8.38 -12.07
C MET A 184 -1.59 -9.18 -13.27
N TYR A 185 -0.71 -10.16 -13.06
CA TYR A 185 -0.17 -10.95 -14.18
C TYR A 185 -1.10 -12.06 -14.66
N TRP A 186 -2.12 -12.40 -13.88
CA TRP A 186 -3.21 -13.25 -14.36
C TRP A 186 -4.28 -12.47 -15.13
N ASP A 187 -4.35 -11.14 -14.94
CA ASP A 187 -5.27 -10.29 -15.71
C ASP A 187 -4.83 -10.23 -17.17
N LYS A 188 -5.74 -10.62 -18.07
CA LYS A 188 -5.53 -10.60 -19.53
C LYS A 188 -5.34 -9.19 -20.11
N ASN A 189 -5.67 -8.14 -19.35
CA ASN A 189 -5.51 -6.76 -19.78
C ASN A 189 -4.07 -6.22 -19.60
N VAL A 190 -3.20 -6.97 -18.94
CA VAL A 190 -1.76 -6.60 -18.84
C VAL A 190 -1.03 -7.14 -20.05
N SER A 191 -0.43 -6.23 -20.85
CA SER A 191 0.37 -6.60 -22.02
C SER A 191 1.62 -7.40 -21.61
N ASP A 192 1.92 -8.48 -22.35
CA ASP A 192 3.13 -9.29 -22.15
C ASP A 192 4.42 -8.49 -22.36
N GLU A 193 4.37 -7.44 -23.20
CA GLU A 193 5.51 -6.59 -23.52
C GLU A 193 5.74 -5.46 -22.51
N ALA A 194 4.77 -5.19 -21.65
CA ALA A 194 4.86 -4.10 -20.69
C ALA A 194 5.93 -4.42 -19.62
N THR A 195 7.02 -3.68 -19.63
CA THR A 195 8.07 -3.78 -18.61
C THR A 195 7.68 -2.92 -17.40
N HIS A 196 7.76 -3.50 -16.22
CA HIS A 196 7.55 -2.86 -14.94
C HIS A 196 8.84 -2.87 -14.14
N SER A 197 8.88 -2.11 -13.07
CA SER A 197 9.99 -2.10 -12.11
C SER A 197 9.47 -2.46 -10.73
N LEU A 198 10.06 -3.45 -10.08
CA LEU A 198 9.92 -3.64 -8.64
C LEU A 198 10.88 -2.70 -7.95
N TYR A 199 10.36 -1.81 -7.15
CA TYR A 199 11.10 -0.93 -6.27
C TYR A 199 11.08 -1.46 -4.85
N SER A 200 12.25 -1.56 -4.24
CA SER A 200 12.38 -1.69 -2.79
C SER A 200 12.32 -0.32 -2.14
N GLY A 201 11.64 -0.23 -1.01
CA GLY A 201 11.63 0.98 -0.20
C GLY A 201 12.85 1.04 0.71
N ALA A 202 13.53 2.19 0.78
CA ALA A 202 14.62 2.41 1.71
C ALA A 202 14.18 2.13 3.14
N HIS A 203 14.93 1.29 3.86
CA HIS A 203 14.64 0.90 5.24
C HIS A 203 15.35 1.83 6.24
N LEU A 204 14.92 1.81 7.50
CA LEU A 204 15.53 2.61 8.57
C LEU A 204 17.04 2.34 8.72
N ASP A 205 17.46 1.08 8.58
CA ASP A 205 18.86 0.65 8.74
C ASP A 205 19.71 0.87 7.48
N SER A 206 19.06 1.00 6.30
CA SER A 206 19.65 1.28 4.99
C SER A 206 19.05 2.55 4.37
N ARG A 207 19.16 3.67 5.08
CA ARG A 207 18.56 4.95 4.66
C ARG A 207 19.19 5.45 3.38
N PHE A 208 18.35 5.94 2.48
CA PHE A 208 18.83 6.63 1.29
C PHE A 208 18.87 8.15 1.54
N HIS A 209 20.04 8.75 1.54
CA HIS A 209 20.26 10.17 1.91
C HIS A 209 19.61 10.56 3.26
N SER A 210 19.62 9.64 4.24
CA SER A 210 18.96 9.75 5.55
C SER A 210 17.43 9.64 5.53
N MET A 211 16.82 9.41 4.38
CA MET A 211 15.39 9.13 4.23
C MET A 211 15.10 7.64 4.32
N PHE A 212 13.91 7.28 4.75
CA PHE A 212 13.39 5.91 4.77
C PHE A 212 11.88 5.90 4.51
N SER A 213 11.36 4.76 4.10
CA SER A 213 9.93 4.54 3.85
C SER A 213 9.19 4.33 5.16
N PHE A 214 7.97 4.88 5.26
CA PHE A 214 7.13 4.73 6.46
C PHE A 214 5.64 4.90 6.14
N PHE A 215 4.80 4.51 7.07
CA PHE A 215 3.37 4.83 7.08
C PHE A 215 2.96 5.45 8.42
N PRO A 216 1.99 6.38 8.45
CA PRO A 216 1.47 6.95 9.68
C PRO A 216 0.75 5.89 10.52
N CYS A 217 1.09 5.77 11.81
CA CYS A 217 0.49 4.76 12.68
C CYS A 217 0.35 5.23 14.13
N LEU A 218 -0.41 4.47 14.91
CA LEU A 218 -0.44 4.52 16.38
C LEU A 218 -0.24 3.12 16.96
N PRO A 219 0.37 2.99 18.16
CA PRO A 219 0.34 1.73 18.90
C PRO A 219 -1.10 1.36 19.25
N TYR A 220 -1.45 0.10 19.02
CA TYR A 220 -2.77 -0.44 19.33
C TYR A 220 -2.75 -1.06 20.73
N THR A 221 -3.01 -0.25 21.73
CA THR A 221 -3.16 -0.69 23.12
C THR A 221 -4.63 -0.69 23.56
N ASP A 222 -5.42 0.15 22.93
CA ASP A 222 -6.85 0.37 23.22
C ASP A 222 -7.52 0.83 21.92
N PRO A 223 -8.68 0.27 21.52
CA PRO A 223 -9.38 0.65 20.30
C PRO A 223 -9.64 2.15 20.18
N GLU A 224 -10.08 2.79 21.24
CA GLU A 224 -10.46 4.21 21.20
C GLU A 224 -9.25 5.13 21.03
N ARG A 225 -8.10 4.74 21.56
CA ARG A 225 -6.86 5.51 21.46
C ARG A 225 -6.09 5.27 20.16
N ALA A 226 -6.33 4.14 19.50
CA ALA A 226 -5.68 3.81 18.24
C ALA A 226 -6.40 4.38 17.02
N ARG A 227 -7.63 4.88 17.16
CA ARG A 227 -8.45 5.43 16.08
C ARG A 227 -7.98 6.82 15.69
N PHE A 228 -7.69 7.04 14.41
CA PHE A 228 -7.23 8.35 13.92
C PHE A 228 -7.67 8.63 12.49
N VAL A 229 -7.73 9.92 12.16
CA VAL A 229 -7.93 10.43 10.81
C VAL A 229 -6.63 10.35 10.02
N ARG A 230 -6.67 9.94 8.75
CA ARG A 230 -5.49 9.98 7.88
C ARG A 230 -4.88 11.39 7.86
N PRO A 231 -3.55 11.51 8.04
CA PRO A 231 -2.94 12.83 8.13
C PRO A 231 -3.02 13.58 6.82
N VAL A 232 -3.42 14.84 6.91
CA VAL A 232 -3.38 15.78 5.79
C VAL A 232 -1.95 16.23 5.58
N ILE A 233 -1.50 16.19 4.32
CA ILE A 233 -0.19 16.74 3.92
C ILE A 233 -0.43 17.93 3.00
N ASP A 234 0.08 19.06 3.40
CA ASP A 234 0.02 20.31 2.65
C ASP A 234 1.43 20.87 2.39
N ILE A 235 1.93 20.61 1.20
CA ILE A 235 3.21 21.09 0.68
C ILE A 235 2.94 21.60 -0.74
N PRO A 236 2.60 22.87 -0.94
CA PRO A 236 2.10 23.41 -2.22
C PRO A 236 3.03 23.19 -3.42
N SER A 237 4.33 23.06 -3.19
CA SER A 237 5.32 22.81 -4.26
C SER A 237 5.15 21.43 -4.92
N VAL A 238 4.65 20.43 -4.20
CA VAL A 238 4.53 19.03 -4.67
C VAL A 238 3.11 18.48 -4.58
N ILE A 239 2.28 18.96 -3.65
CA ILE A 239 0.91 18.50 -3.45
C ILE A 239 -0.07 19.35 -4.26
N ASN A 240 -0.96 18.68 -4.96
CA ASN A 240 -2.12 19.26 -5.64
C ASN A 240 -3.41 18.66 -5.05
N HIS A 241 -4.07 19.38 -4.17
CA HIS A 241 -5.33 18.94 -3.55
C HIS A 241 -6.49 18.76 -4.55
N LYS A 242 -6.40 19.35 -5.76
CA LYS A 242 -7.40 19.21 -6.82
C LYS A 242 -7.26 17.91 -7.61
N LEU A 243 -6.12 17.22 -7.51
CA LEU A 243 -5.91 15.94 -8.19
C LEU A 243 -6.90 14.91 -7.65
N GLN A 244 -7.75 14.37 -8.52
CA GLN A 244 -8.82 13.43 -8.14
C GLN A 244 -8.29 11.99 -8.01
N GLN A 245 -7.46 11.58 -8.97
CA GLN A 245 -6.92 10.23 -9.10
C GLN A 245 -5.67 10.24 -9.99
N GLY A 246 -4.79 9.28 -9.76
CA GLY A 246 -3.58 9.10 -10.55
C GLY A 246 -2.34 9.67 -9.89
N GLN A 247 -1.37 10.10 -10.70
CA GLN A 247 -0.07 10.53 -10.21
C GLN A 247 0.35 11.87 -10.79
N LYS A 248 1.05 12.66 -9.98
CA LYS A 248 1.72 13.90 -10.39
C LYS A 248 3.18 13.85 -9.93
N GLY A 249 4.11 13.87 -10.87
CA GLY A 249 5.54 13.98 -10.57
C GLY A 249 6.01 15.43 -10.56
N THR A 250 6.88 15.76 -9.60
CA THR A 250 7.63 17.03 -9.54
C THR A 250 9.10 16.68 -9.52
N GLU A 251 9.83 17.01 -10.61
CA GLU A 251 11.28 16.78 -10.69
C GLU A 251 12.00 17.71 -9.68
N LEU A 252 12.83 17.11 -8.82
CA LEU A 252 13.58 17.82 -7.78
C LEU A 252 14.96 17.17 -7.64
N VAL A 253 15.94 17.94 -7.20
CA VAL A 253 17.25 17.38 -6.84
C VAL A 253 17.18 16.65 -5.49
N PRO A 254 18.13 15.74 -5.18
CA PRO A 254 18.07 14.91 -3.96
C PRO A 254 17.90 15.72 -2.67
N GLU A 255 18.56 16.87 -2.54
CA GLU A 255 18.51 17.74 -1.37
C GLU A 255 17.09 18.32 -1.17
N GLN A 256 16.45 18.75 -2.25
CA GLN A 256 15.06 19.24 -2.20
C GLN A 256 14.07 18.10 -1.89
N THR A 257 14.30 16.91 -2.46
CA THR A 257 13.48 15.73 -2.16
C THR A 257 13.56 15.36 -0.68
N LYS A 258 14.77 15.42 -0.09
CA LYS A 258 14.96 15.22 1.35
C LYS A 258 14.25 16.27 2.20
N GLU A 259 14.28 17.53 1.77
CA GLU A 259 13.55 18.60 2.47
C GLU A 259 12.04 18.36 2.48
N ILE A 260 11.48 17.91 1.35
CA ILE A 260 10.06 17.50 1.28
C ILE A 260 9.79 16.33 2.22
N TRP A 261 10.66 15.31 2.24
CA TRP A 261 10.52 14.18 3.15
C TRP A 261 10.48 14.62 4.62
N LEU A 262 11.38 15.55 5.03
CA LEU A 262 11.40 16.12 6.39
C LEU A 262 10.09 16.86 6.72
N GLN A 263 9.57 17.65 5.78
CA GLN A 263 8.29 18.34 5.96
C GLN A 263 7.11 17.37 6.12
N VAL A 264 7.10 16.26 5.37
CA VAL A 264 6.08 15.21 5.53
C VAL A 264 6.19 14.55 6.90
N VAL A 265 7.40 14.17 7.34
CA VAL A 265 7.64 13.61 8.69
C VAL A 265 7.13 14.55 9.77
N GLU A 266 7.46 15.83 9.68
CA GLU A 266 7.02 16.83 10.64
C GLU A 266 5.49 16.96 10.68
N GLN A 267 4.83 17.04 9.51
CA GLN A 267 3.37 17.14 9.44
C GLN A 267 2.67 15.92 10.01
N VAL A 268 3.18 14.70 9.75
CA VAL A 268 2.65 13.45 10.34
C VAL A 268 2.79 13.48 11.87
N ARG A 269 3.96 13.85 12.38
CA ARG A 269 4.22 13.94 13.82
C ARG A 269 3.39 15.03 14.50
N ASN A 270 3.18 16.17 13.86
CA ASN A 270 2.37 17.27 14.40
C ASN A 270 0.89 16.89 14.51
N GLN A 271 0.43 15.90 13.73
CA GLN A 271 -0.90 15.33 13.85
C GLN A 271 -0.98 14.17 14.88
N GLY A 272 0.05 14.00 15.72
CA GLY A 272 0.06 13.05 16.83
C GLY A 272 0.46 11.62 16.45
N LEU A 273 0.88 11.38 15.20
CA LEU A 273 1.16 10.05 14.69
C LEU A 273 2.64 9.70 14.77
N HIS A 274 2.92 8.39 14.73
CA HIS A 274 4.25 7.82 14.65
C HIS A 274 4.56 7.34 13.23
N LEU A 275 5.83 6.99 12.99
CA LEU A 275 6.30 6.51 11.71
C LEU A 275 6.42 4.99 11.75
N GLY A 276 5.46 4.26 11.18
CA GLY A 276 5.50 2.81 11.02
C GLY A 276 6.54 2.43 9.98
N ILE A 277 7.49 1.58 10.33
CA ILE A 277 8.63 1.21 9.49
C ILE A 277 8.61 -0.25 9.03
N GLY A 278 7.62 -1.00 9.45
CA GLY A 278 7.38 -2.39 9.02
C GLY A 278 6.13 -2.94 9.68
N ALA A 279 5.42 -3.76 8.95
CA ALA A 279 4.26 -4.53 9.40
C ALA A 279 4.55 -6.02 9.16
N VAL A 280 4.28 -6.87 10.13
CA VAL A 280 4.47 -8.32 9.98
C VAL A 280 3.49 -8.83 8.92
N GLU A 281 3.96 -9.67 8.01
CA GLU A 281 3.11 -10.30 7.00
C GLU A 281 2.02 -11.15 7.67
N PRO A 282 0.78 -11.09 7.14
CA PRO A 282 -0.27 -11.99 7.60
C PRO A 282 0.13 -13.45 7.36
N SER A 283 -0.01 -14.28 8.39
CA SER A 283 0.18 -15.73 8.24
C SER A 283 -0.96 -16.37 7.46
N ILE A 284 -0.67 -17.51 6.83
CA ILE A 284 -1.71 -18.33 6.17
C ILE A 284 -2.77 -18.71 7.22
N SER A 285 -4.02 -18.41 6.90
CA SER A 285 -5.16 -18.70 7.76
C SER A 285 -6.36 -19.14 6.94
N ALA A 286 -7.15 -20.06 7.49
CA ALA A 286 -8.41 -20.44 6.91
C ALA A 286 -9.40 -19.27 6.92
N VAL A 287 -10.06 -19.06 5.80
CA VAL A 287 -11.14 -18.07 5.65
C VAL A 287 -12.41 -18.78 5.19
N PRO A 288 -13.61 -18.26 5.51
CA PRO A 288 -14.86 -18.82 5.00
C PRO A 288 -14.94 -18.76 3.48
N ASP A 289 -15.57 -19.75 2.87
CA ASP A 289 -15.62 -19.87 1.40
C ASP A 289 -16.27 -18.66 0.72
N HIS A 290 -17.26 -18.03 1.34
CA HIS A 290 -17.92 -16.85 0.81
C HIS A 290 -17.03 -15.59 0.76
N VAL A 291 -15.89 -15.59 1.45
CA VAL A 291 -14.89 -14.51 1.44
C VAL A 291 -13.94 -14.62 0.24
N LEU A 292 -13.86 -15.84 -0.33
CA LEU A 292 -12.97 -16.15 -1.45
C LEU A 292 -13.75 -16.13 -2.76
N PRO A 293 -13.46 -15.22 -3.69
CA PRO A 293 -14.21 -15.11 -4.94
C PRO A 293 -14.18 -16.37 -5.80
N TRP A 294 -13.11 -17.17 -5.69
CA TRP A 294 -12.96 -18.42 -6.45
C TRP A 294 -13.75 -19.62 -5.89
N LYS A 295 -14.32 -19.49 -4.69
CA LYS A 295 -15.18 -20.51 -4.09
C LYS A 295 -16.67 -20.18 -4.23
N GLN A 296 -17.03 -18.94 -4.54
CA GLN A 296 -18.43 -18.53 -4.73
C GLN A 296 -19.09 -19.15 -5.97
N GLY A 297 -18.30 -19.59 -6.96
CA GLY A 297 -18.80 -20.23 -8.18
C GLY A 297 -18.97 -21.76 -8.12
N MET A 298 -18.54 -22.43 -7.04
CA MET A 298 -18.61 -23.89 -6.91
C MET A 298 -19.87 -24.40 -6.17
N GLY A 299 -20.70 -23.53 -5.66
CA GLY A 299 -21.93 -23.89 -4.96
C GLY A 299 -23.16 -23.61 -5.77
N HIS A 300 -23.53 -24.51 -6.71
CA HIS A 300 -24.89 -24.87 -7.15
C HIS A 300 -24.82 -25.66 -8.47
N THR A 301 -24.20 -26.82 -8.43
CA THR A 301 -24.72 -27.92 -9.24
C THR A 301 -25.45 -28.84 -8.26
N SER A 302 -26.69 -28.50 -7.96
CA SER A 302 -27.64 -29.46 -7.37
C SER A 302 -27.80 -30.58 -8.39
N GLU A 303 -27.34 -31.76 -8.03
CA GLU A 303 -27.80 -32.97 -8.68
C GLU A 303 -29.33 -33.01 -8.70
N SER A 304 -29.88 -33.04 -9.90
CA SER A 304 -31.27 -33.41 -10.16
C SER A 304 -31.32 -34.68 -10.99
#